data_c681794b980d4c43851e98db0335d43f
#
_entry.id   c681794b980d4c43851e98db0335d43f
#
_cell.length_a   1.000
_cell.length_b   1.000
_cell.length_c   1.000
_cell.angle_alpha   90.00
_cell.angle_beta   90.00
_cell.angle_gamma   90.00
#
_symmetry.space_group_name_H-M   'P 1'
#
loop_
_entity.id
_entity.type
_entity.pdbx_description
1 polymer ?
#
loop_
_entity_poly.entity_id
_entity_poly.type
_entity_poly.pdbx_seq_one_letter_code
_entity_poly.pdbx_strand_id
1 'polypeptide(L)'
;MAMGPKPRVVIAGASGFVGQALAPALAEDFHVIGLSRSKRQAGGGFAEYRCCDLFSLKEAETALEGAEYAIYLVHNMMPTTRLTQGSFADLDVVCADNFARAAAAAGVKQIVFLGGLLPKDGQLSAHLQSRREVEETLAAHVVPVTTLRAGLILGGSGSSFQVMARLVQRLPVMVCPRWTDTRTQPIALRDVVALIRGVVGREPSYDQSYDIGAPDVVTYKEMMKMTAAALGKRRTFIPTKVLSPGLSRLWVSLVTGAPKALVGPLVQSLRHEMVSERNTLAEELGVERTPISEAIRLAVAGQDGSVPHAFRGARRQGGPSLVRSVQRMTLPAGWTAKRAAREYLLWLPRFLSGFLRVDLDSVDRFSFVLAPLNLPLLVLRWAPERSSRNRQLFYVTGGLLRGPQGKPRFELRQVLGGRTLLTVVHDYEPGLPWIVYVLSQAVFHRWLMYRFAAHLALGRSTRARVPHSAKALPS
;
A
#
# COMPACT_ATOMS: atom_id res chain seq x y z
N MET A 1 5.93 0.12 -43.22
CA MET A 1 6.23 -1.00 -42.30
C MET A 1 5.11 -1.11 -41.31
N ALA A 2 4.38 -2.22 -41.25
CA ALA A 2 3.38 -2.43 -40.20
C ALA A 2 4.10 -2.47 -38.85
N MET A 3 3.87 -1.50 -37.99
CA MET A 3 4.38 -1.52 -36.62
C MET A 3 3.79 -2.77 -35.93
N GLY A 4 4.66 -3.62 -35.39
CA GLY A 4 4.21 -4.75 -34.58
C GLY A 4 3.30 -4.33 -33.43
N PRO A 5 2.64 -5.28 -32.76
CA PRO A 5 1.77 -4.92 -31.64
C PRO A 5 2.57 -4.19 -30.56
N LYS A 6 2.01 -3.08 -30.07
CA LYS A 6 2.63 -2.29 -29.00
C LYS A 6 2.84 -3.15 -27.74
N PRO A 7 4.00 -3.01 -27.06
CA PRO A 7 4.24 -3.73 -25.79
C PRO A 7 3.19 -3.34 -24.74
N ARG A 8 2.83 -4.30 -23.90
CA ARG A 8 1.76 -4.10 -22.88
C ARG A 8 2.34 -3.59 -21.59
N VAL A 9 1.80 -2.45 -21.11
CA VAL A 9 2.12 -1.89 -19.80
C VAL A 9 0.89 -1.90 -18.89
N VAL A 10 1.04 -2.49 -17.69
CA VAL A 10 -0.03 -2.55 -16.68
C VAL A 10 0.22 -1.52 -15.60
N ILE A 11 -0.78 -0.69 -15.30
CA ILE A 11 -0.71 0.37 -14.27
C ILE A 11 -1.59 0.00 -13.08
N ALA A 12 -0.98 -0.33 -11.95
CA ALA A 12 -1.67 -0.41 -10.66
C ALA A 12 -1.79 0.99 -10.05
N GLY A 13 -3.00 1.40 -9.66
CA GLY A 13 -3.30 2.78 -9.28
C GLY A 13 -3.77 3.65 -10.45
N ALA A 14 -4.21 3.02 -11.55
CA ALA A 14 -4.69 3.65 -12.77
C ALA A 14 -5.77 4.73 -12.59
N SER A 15 -6.62 4.60 -11.56
CA SER A 15 -7.67 5.58 -11.25
C SER A 15 -7.19 6.74 -10.37
N GLY A 16 -5.93 6.75 -9.97
CA GLY A 16 -5.33 7.78 -9.14
C GLY A 16 -4.86 9.00 -9.93
N PHE A 17 -4.44 10.02 -9.20
CA PHE A 17 -3.98 11.29 -9.75
C PHE A 17 -2.87 11.13 -10.80
N VAL A 18 -1.79 10.41 -10.46
CA VAL A 18 -0.67 10.17 -11.39
C VAL A 18 -1.06 9.19 -12.50
N GLY A 19 -1.78 8.11 -12.19
CA GLY A 19 -2.16 7.09 -13.16
C GLY A 19 -3.01 7.62 -14.32
N GLN A 20 -3.94 8.53 -14.01
CA GLN A 20 -4.79 9.19 -15.03
C GLN A 20 -4.00 10.13 -15.94
N ALA A 21 -2.99 10.82 -15.42
CA ALA A 21 -2.13 11.70 -16.22
C ALA A 21 -1.10 10.92 -17.04
N LEU A 22 -0.67 9.75 -16.54
CA LEU A 22 0.35 8.92 -17.17
C LEU A 22 -0.18 8.15 -18.39
N ALA A 23 -1.41 7.66 -18.33
CA ALA A 23 -1.95 6.78 -19.37
C ALA A 23 -1.95 7.42 -20.78
N PRO A 24 -2.38 8.68 -21.00
CA PRO A 24 -2.31 9.29 -22.32
C PRO A 24 -0.88 9.39 -22.86
N ALA A 25 0.09 9.69 -21.99
CA ALA A 25 1.50 9.81 -22.38
C ALA A 25 2.13 8.47 -22.78
N LEU A 26 1.69 7.36 -22.17
CA LEU A 26 2.17 6.03 -22.51
C LEU A 26 1.43 5.42 -23.73
N ALA A 27 0.22 5.85 -24.04
CA ALA A 27 -0.60 5.28 -25.12
C ALA A 27 0.03 5.45 -26.52
N GLU A 28 0.97 6.39 -26.67
CA GLU A 28 1.73 6.57 -27.91
C GLU A 28 2.61 5.36 -28.22
N ASP A 29 3.26 4.77 -27.20
CA ASP A 29 4.28 3.75 -27.34
C ASP A 29 3.79 2.36 -26.88
N PHE A 30 2.80 2.31 -25.99
CA PHE A 30 2.36 1.12 -25.28
C PHE A 30 0.86 0.85 -25.43
N HIS A 31 0.50 -0.43 -25.28
CA HIS A 31 -0.88 -0.84 -25.00
C HIS A 31 -1.11 -0.74 -23.50
N VAL A 32 -1.78 0.33 -23.05
CA VAL A 32 -1.90 0.67 -21.63
C VAL A 32 -3.10 0.00 -20.99
N ILE A 33 -2.85 -0.79 -19.94
CA ILE A 33 -3.84 -1.54 -19.19
C ILE A 33 -3.96 -0.96 -17.78
N GLY A 34 -5.16 -0.53 -17.39
CA GLY A 34 -5.40 -0.01 -16.05
C GLY A 34 -5.93 -1.07 -15.08
N LEU A 35 -5.36 -1.17 -13.87
CA LEU A 35 -5.95 -1.98 -12.81
C LEU A 35 -6.93 -1.15 -11.98
N SER A 36 -8.13 -1.69 -11.76
CA SER A 36 -9.16 -1.04 -10.96
C SER A 36 -9.95 -2.08 -10.15
N ARG A 37 -10.36 -1.75 -8.93
CA ARG A 37 -11.23 -2.61 -8.10
C ARG A 37 -12.68 -2.69 -8.58
N SER A 38 -13.09 -1.82 -9.47
CA SER A 38 -14.42 -1.81 -10.08
C SER A 38 -14.30 -1.83 -11.59
N LYS A 39 -15.31 -2.36 -12.26
CA LYS A 39 -15.38 -2.34 -13.73
C LYS A 39 -15.31 -0.89 -14.24
N ARG A 40 -14.49 -0.64 -15.24
CA ARG A 40 -14.32 0.64 -15.92
C ARG A 40 -14.28 0.42 -17.43
N GLN A 41 -14.70 1.42 -18.17
CA GLN A 41 -14.60 1.43 -19.63
C GLN A 41 -13.22 1.95 -20.04
N ALA A 42 -12.72 1.49 -21.19
CA ALA A 42 -11.54 2.03 -21.84
C ALA A 42 -11.70 3.53 -22.13
N GLY A 43 -10.60 4.25 -22.23
CA GLY A 43 -10.57 5.68 -22.47
C GLY A 43 -9.52 6.41 -21.64
N GLY A 44 -9.29 7.70 -21.92
CA GLY A 44 -8.29 8.50 -21.22
C GLY A 44 -6.85 7.93 -21.34
N GLY A 45 -6.51 7.33 -22.48
CA GLY A 45 -5.23 6.69 -22.73
C GLY A 45 -5.18 5.21 -22.34
N PHE A 46 -6.16 4.69 -21.60
CA PHE A 46 -6.25 3.26 -21.31
C PHE A 46 -6.95 2.52 -22.43
N ALA A 47 -6.28 1.52 -23.00
CA ALA A 47 -6.85 0.61 -24.01
C ALA A 47 -7.86 -0.36 -23.36
N GLU A 48 -7.59 -0.80 -22.14
CA GLU A 48 -8.49 -1.64 -21.33
C GLU A 48 -8.33 -1.42 -19.83
N TYR A 49 -9.35 -1.83 -19.07
CA TYR A 49 -9.27 -1.94 -17.62
C TYR A 49 -9.51 -3.39 -17.19
N ARG A 50 -8.63 -3.89 -16.32
CA ARG A 50 -8.80 -5.19 -15.67
C ARG A 50 -9.27 -4.98 -14.23
N CYS A 51 -10.32 -5.75 -13.82
CA CYS A 51 -10.79 -5.72 -12.45
C CYS A 51 -9.84 -6.51 -11.57
N CYS A 52 -9.24 -5.84 -10.56
CA CYS A 52 -8.25 -6.45 -9.69
C CYS A 52 -8.26 -5.79 -8.32
N ASP A 53 -8.39 -6.60 -7.27
CA ASP A 53 -8.03 -6.22 -5.91
C ASP A 53 -6.64 -6.81 -5.59
N LEU A 54 -5.63 -5.95 -5.52
CA LEU A 54 -4.24 -6.35 -5.24
C LEU A 54 -4.07 -7.04 -3.87
N PHE A 55 -5.06 -6.99 -3.00
CA PHE A 55 -5.05 -7.78 -1.78
C PHE A 55 -5.24 -9.29 -2.06
N SER A 56 -5.64 -9.65 -3.28
CA SER A 56 -5.77 -11.02 -3.78
C SER A 56 -4.66 -11.35 -4.77
N LEU A 57 -3.72 -12.23 -4.40
CA LEU A 57 -2.66 -12.67 -5.31
C LEU A 57 -3.22 -13.28 -6.59
N LYS A 58 -4.29 -14.09 -6.50
CA LYS A 58 -4.91 -14.71 -7.68
C LYS A 58 -5.43 -13.68 -8.68
N GLU A 59 -6.07 -12.62 -8.18
CA GLU A 59 -6.56 -11.54 -9.05
C GLU A 59 -5.40 -10.74 -9.66
N ALA A 60 -4.32 -10.51 -8.88
CA ALA A 60 -3.12 -9.85 -9.38
C ALA A 60 -2.44 -10.68 -10.49
N GLU A 61 -2.34 -12.01 -10.32
CA GLU A 61 -1.80 -12.92 -11.34
C GLU A 61 -2.60 -12.81 -12.65
N THR A 62 -3.92 -12.97 -12.60
CA THR A 62 -4.78 -12.84 -13.79
C THR A 62 -4.70 -11.43 -14.41
N ALA A 63 -4.59 -10.39 -13.57
CA ALA A 63 -4.55 -9.02 -14.05
C ALA A 63 -3.23 -8.62 -14.73
N LEU A 64 -2.13 -9.32 -14.43
CA LEU A 64 -0.83 -9.09 -15.06
C LEU A 64 -0.52 -10.06 -16.23
N GLU A 65 -1.42 -10.98 -16.56
CA GLU A 65 -1.22 -11.89 -17.69
C GLU A 65 -0.92 -11.13 -18.98
N GLY A 66 0.20 -11.50 -19.62
CA GLY A 66 0.68 -10.90 -20.87
C GLY A 66 1.24 -9.48 -20.75
N ALA A 67 1.47 -8.97 -19.54
CA ALA A 67 2.16 -7.71 -19.33
C ALA A 67 3.66 -7.85 -19.60
N GLU A 68 4.25 -6.89 -20.33
CA GLU A 68 5.70 -6.79 -20.50
C GLU A 68 6.32 -5.84 -19.44
N TYR A 69 5.61 -4.79 -19.10
CA TYR A 69 6.02 -3.80 -18.09
C TYR A 69 4.90 -3.57 -17.10
N ALA A 70 5.27 -3.21 -15.87
CA ALA A 70 4.30 -2.95 -14.83
C ALA A 70 4.66 -1.66 -14.07
N ILE A 71 3.66 -0.84 -13.74
CA ILE A 71 3.85 0.42 -13.01
C ILE A 71 3.04 0.33 -11.71
N TYR A 72 3.70 0.55 -10.57
CA TYR A 72 3.08 0.49 -9.25
C TYR A 72 2.93 1.88 -8.63
N LEU A 73 1.70 2.40 -8.62
CA LEU A 73 1.33 3.71 -8.06
C LEU A 73 0.37 3.59 -6.86
N VAL A 74 0.20 2.37 -6.31
CA VAL A 74 -0.79 2.13 -5.27
C VAL A 74 -0.31 2.63 -3.91
N HIS A 75 -1.24 3.25 -3.18
CA HIS A 75 -1.06 3.64 -1.79
C HIS A 75 -2.40 3.53 -1.03
N ASN A 76 -2.46 2.65 -0.02
CA ASN A 76 -3.69 2.31 0.69
C ASN A 76 -3.93 3.21 1.92
N MET A 77 -4.08 4.51 1.73
CA MET A 77 -4.36 5.43 2.85
C MET A 77 -5.81 5.36 3.37
N MET A 78 -6.73 4.73 2.65
CA MET A 78 -8.15 4.68 2.99
C MET A 78 -8.67 3.23 3.08
N PRO A 79 -9.32 2.85 4.20
CA PRO A 79 -9.92 1.52 4.35
C PRO A 79 -11.00 1.25 3.29
N THR A 80 -11.01 0.04 2.73
CA THR A 80 -11.93 -0.35 1.64
C THR A 80 -12.97 -1.38 2.04
N THR A 81 -12.82 -2.00 3.22
CA THR A 81 -13.76 -3.00 3.77
C THR A 81 -14.50 -2.45 4.98
N ARG A 82 -15.57 -3.14 5.41
CA ARG A 82 -16.36 -2.74 6.58
C ARG A 82 -15.52 -2.74 7.87
N LEU A 83 -14.62 -3.71 8.02
CA LEU A 83 -13.63 -3.73 9.10
C LEU A 83 -12.26 -4.09 8.51
N THR A 84 -11.30 -3.20 8.73
CA THR A 84 -9.89 -3.45 8.47
C THR A 84 -9.14 -3.41 9.79
N GLN A 85 -8.56 -4.55 10.19
CA GLN A 85 -7.67 -4.66 11.34
C GLN A 85 -6.23 -4.77 10.83
N GLY A 86 -5.46 -3.72 10.98
CA GLY A 86 -4.08 -3.63 10.49
C GLY A 86 -3.73 -2.18 10.19
N SER A 87 -2.45 -1.89 10.10
CA SER A 87 -1.96 -0.58 9.66
C SER A 87 -2.07 -0.44 8.14
N PHE A 88 -2.14 0.79 7.64
CA PHE A 88 -2.07 1.03 6.19
C PHE A 88 -0.75 0.50 5.60
N ALA A 89 0.35 0.54 6.37
CA ALA A 89 1.65 0.03 5.96
C ALA A 89 1.63 -1.50 5.74
N ASP A 90 0.95 -2.24 6.61
CA ASP A 90 0.83 -3.69 6.46
C ASP A 90 0.01 -4.07 5.22
N LEU A 91 -1.05 -3.31 4.93
CA LEU A 91 -1.85 -3.50 3.71
C LEU A 91 -1.04 -3.16 2.45
N ASP A 92 -0.25 -2.08 2.47
CA ASP A 92 0.63 -1.70 1.38
C ASP A 92 1.65 -2.79 1.07
N VAL A 93 2.28 -3.38 2.10
CA VAL A 93 3.24 -4.49 1.93
C VAL A 93 2.58 -5.73 1.33
N VAL A 94 1.36 -6.10 1.77
CA VAL A 94 0.63 -7.24 1.18
C VAL A 94 0.32 -7.01 -0.29
N CYS A 95 -0.14 -5.81 -0.66
CA CYS A 95 -0.44 -5.48 -2.05
C CYS A 95 0.83 -5.46 -2.92
N ALA A 96 1.93 -4.91 -2.41
CA ALA A 96 3.21 -4.85 -3.11
C ALA A 96 3.79 -6.25 -3.35
N ASP A 97 3.77 -7.13 -2.32
CA ASP A 97 4.26 -8.51 -2.45
C ASP A 97 3.39 -9.34 -3.43
N ASN A 98 2.05 -9.15 -3.41
CA ASN A 98 1.17 -9.78 -4.39
C ASN A 98 1.47 -9.31 -5.82
N PHE A 99 1.67 -8.00 -5.99
CA PHE A 99 1.98 -7.42 -7.30
C PHE A 99 3.31 -7.93 -7.84
N ALA A 100 4.37 -7.94 -7.01
CA ALA A 100 5.68 -8.43 -7.42
C ALA A 100 5.69 -9.93 -7.74
N ARG A 101 4.98 -10.75 -6.95
CA ARG A 101 4.80 -12.19 -7.26
C ARG A 101 4.05 -12.42 -8.57
N ALA A 102 2.98 -11.67 -8.79
CA ALA A 102 2.19 -11.74 -10.02
C ALA A 102 3.00 -11.28 -11.23
N ALA A 103 3.80 -10.20 -11.09
CA ALA A 103 4.71 -9.73 -12.13
C ALA A 103 5.78 -10.78 -12.48
N ALA A 104 6.36 -11.43 -11.47
CA ALA A 104 7.32 -12.51 -11.67
C ALA A 104 6.67 -13.71 -12.40
N ALA A 105 5.46 -14.12 -12.00
CA ALA A 105 4.73 -15.21 -12.62
C ALA A 105 4.33 -14.90 -14.08
N ALA A 106 4.05 -13.63 -14.40
CA ALA A 106 3.69 -13.17 -15.74
C ALA A 106 4.91 -12.93 -16.65
N GLY A 107 6.15 -13.03 -16.14
CA GLY A 107 7.37 -12.75 -16.90
C GLY A 107 7.57 -11.26 -17.23
N VAL A 108 7.06 -10.36 -16.36
CA VAL A 108 7.26 -8.91 -16.50
C VAL A 108 8.74 -8.57 -16.49
N LYS A 109 9.18 -7.73 -17.43
CA LYS A 109 10.59 -7.35 -17.61
C LYS A 109 11.06 -6.28 -16.63
N GLN A 110 10.16 -5.40 -16.18
CA GLN A 110 10.46 -4.29 -15.26
C GLN A 110 9.22 -3.87 -14.48
N ILE A 111 9.41 -3.57 -13.19
CA ILE A 111 8.44 -2.83 -12.38
C ILE A 111 8.95 -1.40 -12.20
N VAL A 112 8.15 -0.40 -12.56
CA VAL A 112 8.42 1.01 -12.23
C VAL A 112 7.60 1.38 -11.01
N PHE A 113 8.26 1.83 -9.95
CA PHE A 113 7.63 2.22 -8.69
C PHE A 113 7.78 3.70 -8.42
N LEU A 114 6.68 4.39 -8.12
CA LEU A 114 6.70 5.77 -7.65
C LEU A 114 6.66 5.77 -6.12
N GLY A 115 7.83 5.95 -5.52
CA GLY A 115 8.04 5.99 -4.07
C GLY A 115 8.00 7.39 -3.48
N GLY A 116 8.40 7.52 -2.21
CA GLY A 116 8.60 8.80 -1.53
C GLY A 116 10.08 9.09 -1.30
N LEU A 117 10.48 10.35 -1.34
CA LEU A 117 11.81 10.77 -0.91
C LEU A 117 12.06 10.28 0.52
N LEU A 118 13.27 9.84 0.80
CA LEU A 118 13.68 9.38 2.11
C LEU A 118 14.61 10.44 2.72
N PRO A 119 14.30 10.99 3.90
CA PRO A 119 15.18 11.92 4.58
C PRO A 119 16.50 11.23 4.99
N LYS A 120 17.60 12.00 4.99
CA LYS A 120 18.93 11.49 5.36
C LYS A 120 19.00 11.05 6.80
N ASP A 121 18.39 11.83 7.69
CA ASP A 121 18.56 11.74 9.12
C ASP A 121 17.23 11.52 9.84
N GLY A 122 17.30 10.80 10.96
CA GLY A 122 16.20 10.69 11.90
C GLY A 122 15.30 9.49 11.68
N GLN A 123 14.35 9.37 12.59
CA GLN A 123 13.34 8.31 12.56
C GLN A 123 12.27 8.66 11.53
N LEU A 124 12.08 7.81 10.53
CA LEU A 124 11.09 8.00 9.47
C LEU A 124 9.67 8.14 10.07
N SER A 125 8.87 9.01 9.50
CA SER A 125 7.43 8.99 9.77
C SER A 125 6.83 7.64 9.34
N ALA A 126 5.72 7.24 9.95
CA ALA A 126 5.03 5.99 9.60
C ALA A 126 4.70 5.91 8.09
N HIS A 127 4.41 7.05 7.47
CA HIS A 127 4.14 7.16 6.04
C HIS A 127 5.41 6.88 5.20
N LEU A 128 6.53 7.52 5.51
CA LEU A 128 7.79 7.33 4.80
C LEU A 128 8.36 5.92 5.00
N GLN A 129 8.21 5.39 6.23
CA GLN A 129 8.55 4.00 6.52
C GLN A 129 7.75 3.02 5.64
N SER A 130 6.43 3.24 5.49
CA SER A 130 5.58 2.43 4.61
C SER A 130 6.06 2.48 3.15
N ARG A 131 6.42 3.66 2.63
CA ARG A 131 6.91 3.80 1.26
C ARG A 131 8.23 3.04 1.03
N ARG A 132 9.14 3.10 2.01
CA ARG A 132 10.39 2.33 1.99
C ARG A 132 10.12 0.83 2.03
N GLU A 133 9.22 0.37 2.91
CA GLU A 133 8.87 -1.06 3.00
C GLU A 133 8.22 -1.58 1.72
N VAL A 134 7.43 -0.77 1.02
CA VAL A 134 6.88 -1.13 -0.31
C VAL A 134 8.00 -1.27 -1.33
N GLU A 135 8.96 -0.33 -1.38
CA GLU A 135 10.13 -0.40 -2.25
C GLU A 135 10.93 -1.69 -2.00
N GLU A 136 11.30 -1.95 -0.73
CA GLU A 136 12.00 -3.16 -0.30
C GLU A 136 11.23 -4.44 -0.68
N THR A 137 9.90 -4.41 -0.58
CA THR A 137 9.03 -5.56 -0.89
C THR A 137 8.96 -5.84 -2.38
N LEU A 138 8.83 -4.80 -3.21
CA LEU A 138 8.85 -4.96 -4.68
C LEU A 138 10.20 -5.50 -5.16
N ALA A 139 11.30 -4.94 -4.65
CA ALA A 139 12.67 -5.33 -5.02
C ALA A 139 13.11 -6.70 -4.45
N ALA A 140 12.34 -7.31 -3.54
CA ALA A 140 12.65 -8.63 -2.98
C ALA A 140 12.37 -9.82 -3.94
N HIS A 141 11.89 -9.53 -5.14
CA HIS A 141 11.53 -10.52 -6.16
C HIS A 141 12.46 -10.43 -7.38
N VAL A 142 12.29 -11.37 -8.33
CA VAL A 142 13.21 -11.52 -9.48
C VAL A 142 13.02 -10.48 -10.59
N VAL A 143 11.92 -9.73 -10.56
CA VAL A 143 11.65 -8.70 -11.57
C VAL A 143 12.42 -7.43 -11.20
N PRO A 144 13.24 -6.87 -12.10
CA PRO A 144 13.96 -5.62 -11.85
C PRO A 144 13.03 -4.47 -11.50
N VAL A 145 13.39 -3.66 -10.50
CA VAL A 145 12.57 -2.54 -10.04
C VAL A 145 13.30 -1.22 -10.28
N THR A 146 12.64 -0.32 -11.02
CA THR A 146 13.07 1.08 -11.13
C THR A 146 12.25 1.91 -10.17
N THR A 147 12.88 2.51 -9.16
CA THR A 147 12.21 3.35 -8.18
C THR A 147 12.44 4.83 -8.47
N LEU A 148 11.34 5.59 -8.58
CA LEU A 148 11.36 7.05 -8.62
C LEU A 148 10.85 7.59 -7.29
N ARG A 149 11.73 8.20 -6.49
CA ARG A 149 11.38 8.75 -5.17
C ARG A 149 11.06 10.23 -5.32
N ALA A 150 9.80 10.58 -5.14
CA ALA A 150 9.29 11.94 -5.21
C ALA A 150 8.92 12.48 -3.83
N GLY A 151 9.10 13.78 -3.65
CA GLY A 151 8.46 14.53 -2.56
C GLY A 151 6.99 14.80 -2.86
N LEU A 152 6.55 16.04 -2.63
CA LEU A 152 5.19 16.46 -2.98
C LEU A 152 5.06 16.62 -4.50
N ILE A 153 4.09 15.96 -5.12
CA ILE A 153 3.77 16.13 -6.55
C ILE A 153 2.77 17.26 -6.70
N LEU A 154 3.18 18.31 -7.43
CA LEU A 154 2.39 19.49 -7.71
C LEU A 154 1.45 19.23 -8.88
N GLY A 155 0.15 19.36 -8.61
CA GLY A 155 -0.90 19.25 -9.61
C GLY A 155 -2.28 19.51 -9.02
N GLY A 156 -3.18 20.11 -9.78
CA GLY A 156 -4.48 20.62 -9.35
C GLY A 156 -5.39 19.56 -8.72
N SER A 157 -5.25 18.31 -9.15
CA SER A 157 -6.01 17.17 -8.62
C SER A 157 -5.24 16.36 -7.56
N GLY A 158 -3.98 16.69 -7.27
CA GLY A 158 -3.17 16.06 -6.23
C GLY A 158 -3.68 16.38 -4.83
N SER A 159 -3.93 15.37 -4.02
CA SER A 159 -4.53 15.54 -2.69
C SER A 159 -3.73 16.45 -1.76
N SER A 160 -2.39 16.35 -1.77
CA SER A 160 -1.51 17.17 -0.95
C SER A 160 -1.52 18.63 -1.38
N PHE A 161 -1.46 18.90 -2.70
CA PHE A 161 -1.56 20.24 -3.23
C PHE A 161 -2.95 20.85 -2.97
N GLN A 162 -4.03 20.09 -3.17
CA GLN A 162 -5.39 20.55 -2.86
C GLN A 162 -5.58 20.95 -1.41
N VAL A 163 -4.99 20.21 -0.45
CA VAL A 163 -5.02 20.58 0.97
C VAL A 163 -4.34 21.93 1.17
N MET A 164 -3.15 22.13 0.62
CA MET A 164 -2.42 23.40 0.71
C MET A 164 -3.18 24.54 0.02
N ALA A 165 -3.66 24.36 -1.20
CA ALA A 165 -4.40 25.37 -1.94
C ALA A 165 -5.69 25.79 -1.23
N ARG A 166 -6.43 24.84 -0.63
CA ARG A 166 -7.64 25.16 0.17
C ARG A 166 -7.31 25.91 1.45
N LEU A 167 -6.22 25.59 2.15
CA LEU A 167 -5.76 26.37 3.30
C LEU A 167 -5.51 27.82 2.88
N VAL A 168 -4.72 28.03 1.82
CA VAL A 168 -4.40 29.35 1.28
C VAL A 168 -5.66 30.09 0.82
N GLN A 169 -6.59 29.38 0.16
CA GLN A 169 -7.83 29.99 -0.34
C GLN A 169 -8.76 30.47 0.78
N ARG A 170 -8.86 29.70 1.87
CA ARG A 170 -9.85 29.95 2.96
C ARG A 170 -9.35 30.86 4.06
N LEU A 171 -8.04 30.90 4.32
CA LEU A 171 -7.48 31.60 5.47
C LEU A 171 -6.80 32.91 5.06
N PRO A 172 -7.31 34.06 5.49
CA PRO A 172 -6.67 35.36 5.27
C PRO A 172 -5.39 35.51 6.10
N VAL A 173 -5.36 34.90 7.30
CA VAL A 173 -4.21 34.85 8.20
C VAL A 173 -3.82 33.40 8.38
N MET A 174 -2.56 33.07 8.09
CA MET A 174 -2.01 31.72 8.19
C MET A 174 -0.99 31.66 9.33
N VAL A 175 -1.33 30.90 10.35
CA VAL A 175 -0.41 30.61 11.47
C VAL A 175 0.56 29.52 11.02
N CYS A 176 1.85 29.86 11.00
CA CYS A 176 2.94 29.01 10.46
C CYS A 176 3.77 28.40 11.60
N PRO A 177 3.56 27.13 11.95
CA PRO A 177 4.45 26.40 12.86
C PRO A 177 5.85 26.22 12.25
N ARG A 178 6.85 25.93 13.09
CA ARG A 178 8.27 25.76 12.67
C ARG A 178 8.46 24.78 11.50
N TRP A 179 7.66 23.73 11.40
CA TRP A 179 7.75 22.78 10.30
C TRP A 179 7.43 23.39 8.91
N THR A 180 6.79 24.58 8.87
CA THR A 180 6.56 25.28 7.59
C THR A 180 7.85 25.88 7.01
N ASP A 181 8.89 25.98 7.81
CA ASP A 181 10.23 26.42 7.37
C ASP A 181 11.13 25.23 6.93
N THR A 182 10.61 23.99 6.98
CA THR A 182 11.32 22.80 6.49
C THR A 182 11.45 22.86 4.96
N ARG A 183 12.67 22.54 4.48
CA ARG A 183 13.00 22.54 3.06
C ARG A 183 12.36 21.32 2.36
N THR A 184 11.84 21.55 1.16
CA THR A 184 11.24 20.53 0.31
C THR A 184 11.55 20.81 -1.15
N GLN A 185 11.60 19.75 -1.94
CA GLN A 185 11.83 19.83 -3.39
C GLN A 185 10.67 19.08 -4.09
N PRO A 186 9.50 19.73 -4.22
CA PRO A 186 8.37 19.16 -4.91
C PRO A 186 8.67 19.00 -6.41
N ILE A 187 7.81 18.26 -7.12
CA ILE A 187 7.96 18.02 -8.56
C ILE A 187 6.63 18.26 -9.27
N ALA A 188 6.65 18.82 -10.48
CA ALA A 188 5.46 18.96 -11.30
C ALA A 188 4.94 17.60 -11.78
N LEU A 189 3.60 17.44 -11.86
CA LEU A 189 2.98 16.22 -12.36
C LEU A 189 3.47 15.85 -13.77
N ARG A 190 3.59 16.80 -14.66
CA ARG A 190 4.06 16.60 -16.03
C ARG A 190 5.49 16.03 -16.07
N ASP A 191 6.36 16.46 -15.15
CA ASP A 191 7.74 15.99 -15.09
C ASP A 191 7.77 14.54 -14.56
N VAL A 192 6.94 14.20 -13.55
CA VAL A 192 6.77 12.81 -13.08
C VAL A 192 6.32 11.90 -14.22
N VAL A 193 5.36 12.34 -15.02
CA VAL A 193 4.85 11.61 -16.19
C VAL A 193 5.95 11.39 -17.22
N ALA A 194 6.71 12.44 -17.55
CA ALA A 194 7.82 12.36 -18.52
C ALA A 194 8.93 11.41 -18.02
N LEU A 195 9.29 11.48 -16.73
CA LEU A 195 10.32 10.62 -16.14
C LEU A 195 9.88 9.16 -16.08
N ILE A 196 8.61 8.88 -15.69
CA ILE A 196 8.09 7.50 -15.71
C ILE A 196 8.09 6.95 -17.15
N ARG A 197 7.60 7.73 -18.13
CA ARG A 197 7.61 7.31 -19.56
C ARG A 197 9.03 7.01 -20.02
N GLY A 198 10.01 7.83 -19.65
CA GLY A 198 11.42 7.69 -20.06
C GLY A 198 12.14 6.49 -19.47
N VAL A 199 11.68 5.94 -18.33
CA VAL A 199 12.33 4.78 -17.70
C VAL A 199 11.67 3.45 -18.05
N VAL A 200 10.43 3.43 -18.55
CA VAL A 200 9.75 2.18 -18.95
C VAL A 200 10.49 1.54 -20.11
N GLY A 201 10.99 0.31 -19.91
CA GLY A 201 11.74 -0.45 -20.89
C GLY A 201 13.20 0.00 -21.08
N ARG A 202 13.69 0.97 -20.28
CA ARG A 202 15.08 1.43 -20.32
C ARG A 202 15.94 0.53 -19.43
N GLU A 203 16.67 -0.41 -20.00
CA GLU A 203 17.53 -1.37 -19.27
C GLU A 203 18.51 -0.73 -18.28
N PRO A 204 19.22 0.39 -18.62
CA PRO A 204 20.10 1.08 -17.66
C PRO A 204 19.40 1.56 -16.37
N SER A 205 18.06 1.63 -16.36
CA SER A 205 17.26 2.02 -15.18
C SER A 205 16.84 0.82 -14.33
N TYR A 206 17.09 -0.42 -14.75
CA TYR A 206 16.71 -1.62 -14.00
C TYR A 206 17.48 -1.69 -12.68
N ASP A 207 16.75 -1.99 -11.61
CA ASP A 207 17.26 -2.05 -10.23
C ASP A 207 17.91 -0.76 -9.73
N GLN A 208 17.54 0.38 -10.35
CA GLN A 208 18.01 1.70 -9.95
C GLN A 208 16.94 2.45 -9.14
N SER A 209 17.42 3.29 -8.24
CA SER A 209 16.57 4.23 -7.47
C SER A 209 17.04 5.66 -7.72
N TYR A 210 16.12 6.51 -8.16
CA TYR A 210 16.36 7.91 -8.46
C TYR A 210 15.51 8.79 -7.56
N ASP A 211 16.11 9.80 -6.96
CA ASP A 211 15.37 10.89 -6.35
C ASP A 211 14.96 11.86 -7.45
N ILE A 212 13.70 12.27 -7.48
CA ILE A 212 13.16 13.19 -8.48
C ILE A 212 12.53 14.41 -7.82
N GLY A 213 12.82 15.61 -8.37
CA GLY A 213 12.35 16.88 -7.85
C GLY A 213 12.51 18.02 -8.86
N ALA A 214 11.91 19.16 -8.57
CA ALA A 214 12.08 20.39 -9.35
C ALA A 214 13.53 20.87 -9.36
N PRO A 215 13.90 21.84 -10.23
CA PRO A 215 15.26 22.41 -10.20
C PRO A 215 15.54 23.21 -8.94
N ASP A 216 14.52 23.78 -8.31
CA ASP A 216 14.58 24.63 -7.13
C ASP A 216 14.14 23.93 -5.84
N VAL A 217 14.64 24.39 -4.71
CA VAL A 217 14.30 23.93 -3.36
C VAL A 217 13.64 25.10 -2.62
N VAL A 218 12.52 24.83 -1.96
CA VAL A 218 11.74 25.84 -1.23
C VAL A 218 11.32 25.31 0.15
N THR A 219 10.80 26.19 1.00
CA THR A 219 10.09 25.81 2.21
C THR A 219 8.58 25.65 1.96
N TYR A 220 7.88 24.93 2.82
CA TYR A 220 6.41 24.86 2.74
C TYR A 220 5.75 26.23 2.83
N LYS A 221 6.33 27.15 3.60
CA LYS A 221 5.87 28.53 3.74
C LYS A 221 6.03 29.31 2.43
N GLU A 222 7.15 29.16 1.73
CA GLU A 222 7.35 29.74 0.40
C GLU A 222 6.37 29.18 -0.62
N MET A 223 6.16 27.86 -0.63
CA MET A 223 5.13 27.23 -1.46
C MET A 223 3.73 27.82 -1.22
N MET A 224 3.34 28.01 0.05
CA MET A 224 2.06 28.66 0.38
C MET A 224 1.99 30.10 -0.10
N LYS A 225 3.09 30.87 -0.03
CA LYS A 225 3.17 32.23 -0.59
C LYS A 225 3.04 32.23 -2.10
N MET A 226 3.74 31.35 -2.81
CA MET A 226 3.62 31.16 -4.26
C MET A 226 2.20 30.79 -4.66
N THR A 227 1.56 29.87 -3.89
CA THR A 227 0.16 29.48 -4.10
C THR A 227 -0.80 30.66 -3.89
N ALA A 228 -0.54 31.50 -2.88
CA ALA A 228 -1.35 32.71 -2.64
C ALA A 228 -1.25 33.69 -3.81
N ALA A 229 -0.02 33.91 -4.31
CA ALA A 229 0.21 34.75 -5.48
C ALA A 229 -0.51 34.21 -6.74
N ALA A 230 -0.38 32.90 -7.02
CA ALA A 230 -1.05 32.25 -8.14
C ALA A 230 -2.59 32.32 -8.06
N LEU A 231 -3.16 32.31 -6.86
CA LEU A 231 -4.59 32.49 -6.60
C LEU A 231 -5.05 33.97 -6.61
N GLY A 232 -4.13 34.94 -6.79
CA GLY A 232 -4.42 36.36 -6.69
C GLY A 232 -4.86 36.79 -5.29
N LYS A 233 -4.40 36.12 -4.23
CA LYS A 233 -4.80 36.33 -2.84
C LYS A 233 -3.64 36.91 -2.00
N ARG A 234 -3.89 38.01 -1.30
CA ARG A 234 -2.98 38.52 -0.28
C ARG A 234 -3.22 37.76 1.01
N ARG A 235 -2.15 37.19 1.61
CA ARG A 235 -2.20 36.40 2.85
C ARG A 235 -1.15 36.87 3.84
N THR A 236 -1.52 36.92 5.11
CA THR A 236 -0.59 37.22 6.22
C THR A 236 -0.09 35.93 6.82
N PHE A 237 1.23 35.78 6.94
CA PHE A 237 1.87 34.58 7.49
C PHE A 237 2.51 34.91 8.84
N ILE A 238 1.96 34.35 9.92
CA ILE A 238 2.39 34.60 11.30
C ILE A 238 3.16 33.39 11.82
N PRO A 239 4.48 33.50 12.09
CA PRO A 239 5.25 32.40 12.66
C PRO A 239 4.79 32.10 14.09
N THR A 240 4.78 30.82 14.48
CA THR A 240 4.46 30.39 15.85
C THR A 240 5.36 29.27 16.33
N LYS A 241 5.67 29.31 17.64
CA LYS A 241 6.44 28.25 18.31
C LYS A 241 5.53 27.23 19.01
N VAL A 242 4.24 27.51 19.17
CA VAL A 242 3.34 26.89 20.17
C VAL A 242 2.43 25.78 19.61
N LEU A 243 2.28 25.62 18.31
CA LEU A 243 1.36 24.61 17.75
C LEU A 243 1.91 23.19 17.82
N SER A 244 1.26 22.34 18.62
CA SER A 244 1.52 20.91 18.65
C SER A 244 1.05 20.23 17.36
N PRO A 245 1.65 19.09 16.94
CA PRO A 245 1.23 18.36 15.73
C PRO A 245 -0.21 17.86 15.78
N GLY A 246 -0.70 17.54 16.97
CA GLY A 246 -2.09 17.10 17.16
C GLY A 246 -3.09 18.20 16.84
N LEU A 247 -2.84 19.40 17.33
CA LEU A 247 -3.68 20.57 17.08
C LEU A 247 -3.60 20.98 15.60
N SER A 248 -2.41 20.94 15.00
CA SER A 248 -2.23 21.21 13.57
C SER A 248 -3.05 20.25 12.68
N ARG A 249 -3.09 18.96 13.00
CA ARG A 249 -3.88 17.95 12.25
C ARG A 249 -5.39 18.23 12.32
N LEU A 250 -5.90 18.55 13.51
CA LEU A 250 -7.31 18.83 13.72
C LEU A 250 -7.72 20.06 12.90
N TRP A 251 -6.95 21.12 13.04
CA TRP A 251 -7.20 22.41 12.37
C TRP A 251 -7.14 22.30 10.84
N VAL A 252 -6.10 21.67 10.29
CA VAL A 252 -5.99 21.43 8.85
C VAL A 252 -7.18 20.62 8.32
N SER A 253 -7.60 19.57 9.03
CA SER A 253 -8.76 18.76 8.65
C SER A 253 -10.06 19.58 8.65
N LEU A 254 -10.28 20.41 9.67
CA LEU A 254 -11.47 21.28 9.77
C LEU A 254 -11.52 22.33 8.64
N VAL A 255 -10.40 23.00 8.40
CA VAL A 255 -10.35 24.08 7.39
C VAL A 255 -10.45 23.53 5.95
N THR A 256 -9.80 22.42 5.66
CA THR A 256 -9.75 21.88 4.29
C THR A 256 -10.89 20.92 3.95
N GLY A 257 -11.56 20.37 4.97
CA GLY A 257 -12.52 19.27 4.81
C GLY A 257 -11.85 17.94 4.42
N ALA A 258 -10.52 17.82 4.52
CA ALA A 258 -9.81 16.60 4.21
C ALA A 258 -9.95 15.57 5.35
N PRO A 259 -10.06 14.25 5.04
CA PRO A 259 -10.17 13.21 6.04
C PRO A 259 -8.95 13.18 6.98
N LYS A 260 -9.17 13.04 8.30
CA LYS A 260 -8.10 12.98 9.32
C LYS A 260 -7.07 11.88 9.02
N ALA A 261 -7.50 10.77 8.43
CA ALA A 261 -6.64 9.66 8.02
C ALA A 261 -5.60 10.07 6.96
N LEU A 262 -5.94 11.02 6.08
CA LEU A 262 -5.04 11.58 5.07
C LEU A 262 -4.13 12.66 5.67
N VAL A 263 -4.70 13.58 6.46
CA VAL A 263 -3.97 14.74 7.01
C VAL A 263 -2.89 14.31 8.01
N GLY A 264 -3.18 13.31 8.84
CA GLY A 264 -2.26 12.86 9.90
C GLY A 264 -0.87 12.47 9.39
N PRO A 265 -0.76 11.46 8.50
CA PRO A 265 0.51 11.03 7.90
C PRO A 265 1.22 12.14 7.13
N LEU A 266 0.49 12.97 6.39
CA LEU A 266 1.06 14.10 5.65
C LEU A 266 1.74 15.10 6.59
N VAL A 267 1.04 15.59 7.63
CA VAL A 267 1.60 16.56 8.59
C VAL A 267 2.84 15.99 9.33
N GLN A 268 2.86 14.68 9.61
CA GLN A 268 4.04 14.05 10.21
C GLN A 268 5.26 14.07 9.27
N SER A 269 5.03 13.85 7.98
CA SER A 269 6.10 13.84 6.97
C SER A 269 6.68 15.24 6.69
N LEU A 270 5.88 16.31 6.87
CA LEU A 270 6.32 17.70 6.64
C LEU A 270 7.46 18.18 7.58
N ARG A 271 7.78 17.42 8.62
CA ARG A 271 8.88 17.75 9.56
C ARG A 271 10.25 17.34 9.05
N HIS A 272 10.28 16.44 8.08
CA HIS A 272 11.51 15.96 7.49
C HIS A 272 11.87 16.81 6.28
N GLU A 273 13.16 17.10 6.14
CA GLU A 273 13.68 17.71 4.92
C GLU A 273 13.50 16.74 3.76
N MET A 274 12.81 17.19 2.71
CA MET A 274 12.46 16.40 1.54
C MET A 274 13.13 16.99 0.30
N VAL A 275 14.45 16.87 0.25
CA VAL A 275 15.31 17.36 -0.84
C VAL A 275 16.01 16.16 -1.48
N SER A 276 16.01 16.09 -2.81
CA SER A 276 16.65 15.01 -3.55
C SER A 276 18.18 15.11 -3.51
N GLU A 277 18.85 13.96 -3.36
CA GLU A 277 20.32 13.89 -3.34
C GLU A 277 20.91 13.66 -4.73
N ARG A 278 20.27 12.80 -5.52
CA ARG A 278 20.69 12.40 -6.86
C ARG A 278 19.56 12.60 -7.85
N ASN A 279 19.42 13.85 -8.30
CA ASN A 279 18.36 14.24 -9.24
C ASN A 279 18.92 14.32 -10.69
N THR A 280 19.61 13.24 -11.11
CA THR A 280 20.29 13.17 -12.42
C THR A 280 19.42 12.61 -13.53
N LEU A 281 18.36 11.88 -13.18
CA LEU A 281 17.53 11.18 -14.15
C LEU A 281 16.92 12.10 -15.23
N ALA A 282 16.50 13.30 -14.83
CA ALA A 282 15.94 14.26 -15.77
C ALA A 282 16.96 14.68 -16.84
N GLU A 283 18.22 14.88 -16.45
CA GLU A 283 19.33 15.22 -17.34
C GLU A 283 19.68 14.02 -18.24
N GLU A 284 19.74 12.81 -17.68
CA GLU A 284 19.96 11.58 -18.44
C GLU A 284 18.89 11.31 -19.52
N LEU A 285 17.66 11.73 -19.26
CA LEU A 285 16.52 11.54 -20.18
C LEU A 285 16.24 12.77 -21.07
N GLY A 286 17.00 13.87 -20.89
CA GLY A 286 16.74 15.12 -21.60
C GLY A 286 15.39 15.79 -21.22
N VAL A 287 14.90 15.53 -20.00
CA VAL A 287 13.65 16.10 -19.51
C VAL A 287 13.91 17.44 -18.83
N GLU A 288 13.38 18.53 -19.38
CA GLU A 288 13.43 19.84 -18.77
C GLU A 288 12.50 19.86 -17.54
N ARG A 289 13.08 20.18 -16.37
CA ARG A 289 12.35 20.22 -15.10
C ARG A 289 11.62 21.55 -14.92
N THR A 290 10.36 21.48 -14.52
CA THR A 290 9.49 22.63 -14.29
C THR A 290 9.86 23.34 -12.98
N PRO A 291 10.13 24.65 -12.97
CA PRO A 291 10.28 25.43 -11.75
C PRO A 291 9.01 25.37 -10.88
N ILE A 292 9.19 25.40 -9.54
CA ILE A 292 8.07 25.23 -8.58
C ILE A 292 6.99 26.31 -8.76
N SER A 293 7.39 27.56 -9.00
CA SER A 293 6.47 28.67 -9.24
C SER A 293 5.56 28.43 -10.45
N GLU A 294 6.14 27.91 -11.54
CA GLU A 294 5.40 27.57 -12.76
C GLU A 294 4.49 26.36 -12.54
N ALA A 295 4.99 25.30 -11.87
CA ALA A 295 4.18 24.14 -11.54
C ALA A 295 2.95 24.50 -10.70
N ILE A 296 3.09 25.40 -9.73
CA ILE A 296 1.98 25.90 -8.91
C ILE A 296 1.01 26.72 -9.77
N ARG A 297 1.50 27.59 -10.65
CA ARG A 297 0.67 28.39 -11.56
C ARG A 297 -0.20 27.51 -12.46
N LEU A 298 0.41 26.50 -13.07
CA LEU A 298 -0.29 25.52 -13.91
C LEU A 298 -1.33 24.72 -13.14
N ALA A 299 -0.98 24.27 -11.92
CA ALA A 299 -1.88 23.50 -11.05
C ALA A 299 -3.11 24.33 -10.60
N VAL A 300 -2.91 25.61 -10.28
CA VAL A 300 -3.99 26.53 -9.92
C VAL A 300 -4.89 26.85 -11.12
N ALA A 301 -4.31 27.00 -12.32
CA ALA A 301 -5.03 27.25 -13.56
C ALA A 301 -5.74 26.01 -14.14
N GLY A 302 -5.49 24.81 -13.60
CA GLY A 302 -6.00 23.54 -14.16
C GLY A 302 -5.37 23.17 -15.51
N GLN A 303 -4.14 23.65 -15.76
CA GLN A 303 -3.39 23.45 -17.01
C GLN A 303 -2.20 22.48 -16.85
N ASP A 304 -2.19 21.73 -15.79
CA ASP A 304 -1.12 20.81 -15.40
C ASP A 304 -1.33 19.36 -15.90
N GLY A 305 -2.33 19.14 -16.76
CA GLY A 305 -2.68 17.82 -17.29
C GLY A 305 -3.39 16.91 -16.29
N SER A 306 -3.71 17.41 -15.09
CA SER A 306 -4.43 16.62 -14.11
C SER A 306 -5.92 16.48 -14.45
N VAL A 307 -6.44 15.26 -14.34
CA VAL A 307 -7.89 15.01 -14.46
C VAL A 307 -8.56 15.39 -13.13
N PRO A 308 -9.65 16.20 -13.15
CA PRO A 308 -10.34 16.61 -11.94
C PRO A 308 -10.71 15.42 -11.05
N HIS A 309 -10.16 15.39 -9.85
CA HIS A 309 -10.42 14.35 -8.88
C HIS A 309 -10.98 14.98 -7.59
N ALA A 310 -12.26 14.73 -7.31
CA ALA A 310 -12.83 15.18 -6.05
C ALA A 310 -12.20 14.37 -4.90
N PHE A 311 -12.01 15.00 -3.71
CA PHE A 311 -11.83 14.27 -2.45
C PHE A 311 -13.09 13.41 -2.21
N ARG A 312 -13.22 12.34 -2.93
CA ARG A 312 -14.21 11.32 -2.60
C ARG A 312 -13.62 10.53 -1.44
N GLY A 313 -14.05 10.86 -0.23
CA GLY A 313 -14.01 9.87 0.85
C GLY A 313 -14.54 8.57 0.24
N ALA A 314 -13.84 7.47 0.44
CA ALA A 314 -14.26 6.19 -0.09
C ALA A 314 -15.74 6.01 0.32
N ARG A 315 -16.67 6.19 -0.63
CA ARG A 315 -18.06 5.83 -0.41
C ARG A 315 -17.99 4.36 -0.05
N ARG A 316 -18.40 4.02 1.17
CA ARG A 316 -18.68 2.65 1.55
C ARG A 316 -19.65 2.13 0.48
N GLN A 317 -19.13 1.43 -0.51
CA GLN A 317 -19.98 0.63 -1.37
C GLN A 317 -20.58 -0.40 -0.44
N GLY A 318 -21.92 -0.50 -0.42
CA GLY A 318 -22.66 -1.47 0.34
C GLY A 318 -22.40 -2.89 -0.20
N GLY A 319 -21.14 -3.32 -0.04
CA GLY A 319 -20.69 -4.67 -0.30
C GLY A 319 -20.89 -5.55 0.94
N PRO A 320 -20.72 -6.86 0.82
CA PRO A 320 -20.84 -7.80 1.92
C PRO A 320 -19.98 -7.36 3.11
N SER A 321 -20.40 -7.74 4.33
CA SER A 321 -19.74 -7.39 5.59
C SER A 321 -18.37 -8.07 5.74
N LEU A 322 -17.49 -7.87 4.74
CA LEU A 322 -16.17 -8.50 4.68
C LEU A 322 -15.19 -7.84 5.64
N VAL A 323 -14.37 -8.69 6.22
CA VAL A 323 -13.30 -8.32 7.16
C VAL A 323 -11.96 -8.64 6.53
N ARG A 324 -11.02 -7.72 6.67
CA ARG A 324 -9.60 -7.91 6.40
C ARG A 324 -8.81 -7.68 7.67
N SER A 325 -7.92 -8.61 8.00
CA SER A 325 -7.04 -8.47 9.15
C SER A 325 -5.61 -8.75 8.73
N VAL A 326 -4.70 -7.84 9.06
CA VAL A 326 -3.26 -8.04 8.87
C VAL A 326 -2.57 -7.79 10.20
N GLN A 327 -1.82 -8.78 10.68
CA GLN A 327 -1.08 -8.66 11.93
C GLN A 327 0.40 -8.88 11.63
N ARG A 328 1.21 -7.92 12.02
CA ARG A 328 2.67 -7.94 11.85
C ARG A 328 3.34 -8.54 13.07
N MET A 329 4.29 -9.44 12.83
CA MET A 329 5.07 -10.12 13.86
C MET A 329 6.54 -10.18 13.46
N THR A 330 7.43 -10.11 14.43
CA THR A 330 8.86 -10.38 14.20
C THR A 330 9.06 -11.88 14.01
N LEU A 331 9.69 -12.27 12.92
CA LEU A 331 10.03 -13.66 12.64
C LEU A 331 11.43 -13.95 13.18
N PRO A 332 11.63 -15.03 13.98
CA PRO A 332 12.95 -15.42 14.45
C PRO A 332 13.93 -15.69 13.31
N ALA A 333 15.20 -15.41 13.52
CA ALA A 333 16.23 -15.62 12.50
C ALA A 333 16.24 -17.10 12.04
N GLY A 334 16.34 -17.30 10.72
CA GLY A 334 16.32 -18.62 10.10
C GLY A 334 14.95 -19.31 10.03
N TRP A 335 13.88 -18.66 10.54
CA TRP A 335 12.53 -19.19 10.38
C TRP A 335 11.93 -18.76 9.03
N THR A 336 10.97 -19.57 8.57
CA THR A 336 10.19 -19.31 7.35
C THR A 336 8.72 -19.27 7.67
N ALA A 337 7.89 -18.75 6.75
CA ALA A 337 6.44 -18.79 6.92
C ALA A 337 5.92 -20.23 7.08
N LYS A 338 6.54 -21.22 6.40
CA LYS A 338 6.21 -22.64 6.56
C LYS A 338 6.44 -23.11 8.01
N ARG A 339 7.61 -22.77 8.59
CA ARG A 339 7.91 -23.11 9.98
C ARG A 339 6.98 -22.41 10.97
N ALA A 340 6.68 -21.12 10.73
CA ALA A 340 5.76 -20.36 11.57
C ALA A 340 4.32 -20.91 11.51
N ALA A 341 3.84 -21.33 10.33
CA ALA A 341 2.53 -21.97 10.20
C ALA A 341 2.44 -23.28 10.97
N ARG A 342 3.47 -24.13 10.87
CA ARG A 342 3.56 -25.36 11.65
C ARG A 342 3.57 -25.08 13.16
N GLU A 343 4.35 -24.10 13.58
CA GLU A 343 4.42 -23.66 14.98
C GLU A 343 3.05 -23.16 15.46
N TYR A 344 2.32 -22.37 14.66
CA TYR A 344 0.99 -21.90 15.00
C TYR A 344 0.00 -23.04 15.26
N LEU A 345 -0.01 -24.07 14.41
CA LEU A 345 -0.88 -25.24 14.56
C LEU A 345 -0.55 -26.08 15.82
N LEU A 346 0.71 -26.11 16.23
CA LEU A 346 1.16 -26.82 17.43
C LEU A 346 0.98 -26.02 18.72
N TRP A 347 1.21 -24.71 18.64
CA TRP A 347 1.14 -23.79 19.77
C TRP A 347 -0.32 -23.52 20.19
N LEU A 348 -1.21 -23.30 19.23
CA LEU A 348 -2.58 -22.86 19.50
C LEU A 348 -3.37 -23.82 20.42
N PRO A 349 -3.42 -25.14 20.20
CA PRO A 349 -4.15 -26.05 21.09
C PRO A 349 -3.52 -26.17 22.47
N ARG A 350 -2.22 -25.94 22.60
CA ARG A 350 -1.54 -25.92 23.91
C ARG A 350 -1.79 -24.64 24.66
N PHE A 351 -1.78 -23.52 23.96
CA PHE A 351 -2.05 -22.22 24.54
C PHE A 351 -3.49 -22.09 25.06
N LEU A 352 -4.45 -22.69 24.33
CA LEU A 352 -5.86 -22.75 24.71
C LEU A 352 -6.24 -24.15 25.26
N SER A 353 -5.33 -24.80 25.98
CA SER A 353 -5.56 -26.15 26.49
C SER A 353 -6.84 -26.25 27.34
N GLY A 354 -7.63 -27.30 27.11
CA GLY A 354 -8.95 -27.51 27.72
C GLY A 354 -10.11 -26.83 26.97
N PHE A 355 -9.84 -25.82 26.13
CA PHE A 355 -10.88 -25.13 25.37
C PHE A 355 -10.84 -25.45 23.87
N LEU A 356 -9.63 -25.56 23.28
CA LEU A 356 -9.48 -25.78 21.85
C LEU A 356 -8.65 -27.04 21.57
N ARG A 357 -9.19 -27.86 20.65
CA ARG A 357 -8.50 -29.00 20.05
C ARG A 357 -8.34 -28.74 18.56
N VAL A 358 -7.24 -29.21 17.98
CA VAL A 358 -7.02 -29.21 16.54
C VAL A 358 -7.09 -30.64 16.05
N ASP A 359 -8.11 -30.97 15.29
CA ASP A 359 -8.31 -32.26 14.66
C ASP A 359 -7.80 -32.23 13.22
N LEU A 360 -7.10 -33.28 12.81
CA LEU A 360 -6.67 -33.49 11.43
C LEU A 360 -7.70 -34.42 10.77
N ASP A 361 -8.54 -33.85 9.92
CA ASP A 361 -9.57 -34.61 9.18
C ASP A 361 -8.94 -35.29 7.93
N SER A 362 -7.88 -34.68 7.37
CA SER A 362 -7.07 -35.21 6.26
C SER A 362 -5.69 -34.53 6.23
N VAL A 363 -4.82 -34.91 5.28
CA VAL A 363 -3.45 -34.37 5.15
C VAL A 363 -3.43 -32.85 5.00
N ASP A 364 -4.48 -32.26 4.46
CA ASP A 364 -4.59 -30.83 4.16
C ASP A 364 -5.71 -30.11 4.93
N ARG A 365 -6.49 -30.82 5.78
CA ARG A 365 -7.67 -30.27 6.46
C ARG A 365 -7.51 -30.29 7.97
N PHE A 366 -7.65 -29.11 8.57
CA PHE A 366 -7.51 -28.87 10.01
C PHE A 366 -8.80 -28.29 10.59
N SER A 367 -9.36 -28.93 11.59
CA SER A 367 -10.55 -28.45 12.29
C SER A 367 -10.19 -27.92 13.67
N PHE A 368 -10.47 -26.65 13.92
CA PHE A 368 -10.39 -26.05 15.25
C PHE A 368 -11.69 -26.29 15.98
N VAL A 369 -11.66 -27.17 16.96
CA VAL A 369 -12.84 -27.69 17.68
C VAL A 369 -12.88 -27.15 19.11
N LEU A 370 -14.02 -26.60 19.53
CA LEU A 370 -14.29 -26.27 20.93
C LEU A 370 -14.44 -27.56 21.73
N ALA A 371 -13.43 -27.92 22.49
CA ALA A 371 -13.28 -29.23 23.11
C ALA A 371 -14.45 -29.65 24.02
N PRO A 372 -14.97 -28.79 24.92
CA PRO A 372 -16.07 -29.19 25.81
C PRO A 372 -17.38 -29.54 25.08
N LEU A 373 -17.62 -28.92 23.93
CA LEU A 373 -18.88 -29.05 23.16
C LEU A 373 -18.71 -29.85 21.87
N ASN A 374 -17.49 -30.24 21.52
CA ASN A 374 -17.14 -30.92 20.27
C ASN A 374 -17.63 -30.16 19.01
N LEU A 375 -17.64 -28.81 19.07
CA LEU A 375 -18.15 -27.95 18.00
C LEU A 375 -17.00 -27.42 17.13
N PRO A 376 -17.01 -27.64 15.81
CA PRO A 376 -16.02 -27.10 14.90
C PRO A 376 -16.21 -25.58 14.76
N LEU A 377 -15.32 -24.80 15.31
CA LEU A 377 -15.33 -23.34 15.24
C LEU A 377 -14.88 -22.83 13.85
N LEU A 378 -13.78 -23.38 13.35
CA LEU A 378 -13.23 -23.08 12.01
C LEU A 378 -12.61 -24.35 11.42
N VAL A 379 -12.85 -24.54 10.13
CA VAL A 379 -12.24 -25.61 9.34
C VAL A 379 -11.35 -24.95 8.28
N LEU A 380 -10.06 -25.25 8.34
CA LEU A 380 -9.06 -24.76 7.41
C LEU A 380 -8.63 -25.87 6.45
N ARG A 381 -8.49 -25.56 5.17
CA ARG A 381 -7.86 -26.42 4.18
C ARG A 381 -6.58 -25.77 3.69
N TRP A 382 -5.47 -26.43 3.92
CA TRP A 382 -4.17 -26.00 3.37
C TRP A 382 -4.17 -26.14 1.85
N ALA A 383 -3.55 -25.18 1.16
CA ALA A 383 -3.43 -25.15 -0.30
C ALA A 383 -1.95 -25.31 -0.68
N PRO A 384 -1.41 -26.54 -0.75
CA PRO A 384 0.00 -26.77 -1.07
C PRO A 384 0.43 -26.19 -2.41
N GLU A 385 -0.45 -26.29 -3.43
CA GLU A 385 -0.24 -25.78 -4.79
C GLU A 385 -0.15 -24.24 -4.86
N ARG A 386 -0.63 -23.56 -3.83
CA ARG A 386 -0.59 -22.10 -3.70
C ARG A 386 0.32 -21.63 -2.56
N SER A 387 1.02 -22.56 -1.93
CA SER A 387 1.94 -22.31 -0.82
C SER A 387 3.39 -22.41 -1.25
N SER A 388 4.28 -21.73 -0.55
CA SER A 388 5.72 -21.81 -0.73
C SER A 388 6.44 -21.74 0.62
N ARG A 389 7.75 -21.89 0.64
CA ARG A 389 8.54 -21.74 1.88
C ARG A 389 8.25 -20.42 2.61
N ASN A 390 8.02 -19.34 1.86
CA ASN A 390 7.84 -17.98 2.38
C ASN A 390 6.38 -17.55 2.47
N ARG A 391 5.44 -18.40 2.04
CA ARG A 391 4.02 -18.10 2.05
C ARG A 391 3.21 -19.37 2.25
N GLN A 392 2.33 -19.39 3.26
CA GLN A 392 1.43 -20.50 3.54
C GLN A 392 -0.01 -20.02 3.44
N LEU A 393 -0.83 -20.71 2.65
CA LEU A 393 -2.22 -20.36 2.40
C LEU A 393 -3.17 -21.46 2.89
N PHE A 394 -4.20 -21.03 3.61
CA PHE A 394 -5.29 -21.86 4.10
C PHE A 394 -6.63 -21.26 3.68
N TYR A 395 -7.50 -22.05 3.07
CA TYR A 395 -8.89 -21.68 2.83
C TYR A 395 -9.73 -22.00 4.06
N VAL A 396 -10.58 -21.07 4.50
CA VAL A 396 -11.55 -21.33 5.54
C VAL A 396 -12.77 -21.98 4.87
N THR A 397 -12.91 -23.30 5.02
CA THR A 397 -13.91 -24.09 4.29
C THR A 397 -15.19 -24.34 5.08
N GLY A 398 -15.17 -24.12 6.42
CA GLY A 398 -16.32 -24.36 7.28
C GLY A 398 -16.12 -23.89 8.71
N GLY A 399 -17.05 -24.29 9.57
CA GLY A 399 -17.07 -23.98 11.00
C GLY A 399 -18.11 -22.94 11.39
N LEU A 400 -18.51 -22.94 12.67
CA LEU A 400 -19.55 -22.08 13.24
C LEU A 400 -19.28 -20.58 13.06
N LEU A 401 -18.02 -20.19 13.06
CA LEU A 401 -17.62 -18.79 13.00
C LEU A 401 -17.57 -18.22 11.58
N ARG A 402 -17.70 -19.07 10.55
CA ARG A 402 -17.71 -18.67 9.15
C ARG A 402 -19.10 -18.32 8.66
N GLY A 403 -19.27 -17.15 8.02
CA GLY A 403 -20.47 -16.78 7.28
C GLY A 403 -20.60 -17.53 5.95
N PRO A 404 -21.80 -17.50 5.34
CA PRO A 404 -22.12 -18.30 4.15
C PRO A 404 -21.43 -17.81 2.87
N GLN A 405 -21.10 -16.53 2.79
CA GLN A 405 -20.58 -15.90 1.58
C GLN A 405 -19.05 -15.79 1.58
N GLY A 406 -18.50 -15.52 0.41
CA GLY A 406 -17.07 -15.28 0.23
C GLY A 406 -16.21 -16.54 0.17
N LYS A 407 -14.92 -16.33 -0.08
CA LYS A 407 -13.89 -17.37 -0.06
C LYS A 407 -12.82 -16.95 0.93
N PRO A 408 -13.11 -16.99 2.24
CA PRO A 408 -12.20 -16.50 3.24
C PRO A 408 -10.91 -17.33 3.27
N ARG A 409 -9.79 -16.62 3.45
CA ARG A 409 -8.45 -17.20 3.43
C ARG A 409 -7.67 -16.72 4.64
N PHE A 410 -6.89 -17.60 5.21
CA PHE A 410 -5.88 -17.29 6.21
C PHE A 410 -4.51 -17.55 5.63
N GLU A 411 -3.61 -16.61 5.80
CA GLU A 411 -2.30 -16.66 5.19
C GLU A 411 -1.21 -16.24 6.17
N LEU A 412 -0.07 -16.95 6.14
CA LEU A 412 1.16 -16.54 6.78
C LEU A 412 2.19 -16.23 5.70
N ARG A 413 2.78 -15.05 5.75
CA ARG A 413 3.65 -14.51 4.71
C ARG A 413 4.90 -13.88 5.31
N GLN A 414 6.06 -14.33 4.85
CA GLN A 414 7.36 -13.76 5.18
C GLN A 414 7.70 -12.63 4.21
N VAL A 415 8.03 -11.45 4.73
CA VAL A 415 8.32 -10.24 3.95
C VAL A 415 9.49 -9.46 4.57
N LEU A 416 9.90 -8.35 3.94
CA LEU A 416 10.91 -7.40 4.45
C LEU A 416 12.22 -8.10 4.82
N GLY A 417 12.87 -8.72 3.84
CA GLY A 417 14.13 -9.42 4.01
C GLY A 417 14.06 -10.62 4.97
N GLY A 418 12.87 -11.21 5.10
CA GLY A 418 12.66 -12.39 5.93
C GLY A 418 12.51 -12.13 7.43
N ARG A 419 12.54 -10.88 7.87
CA ARG A 419 12.48 -10.49 9.28
C ARG A 419 11.06 -10.36 9.83
N THR A 420 10.09 -10.27 8.94
CA THR A 420 8.69 -10.00 9.30
C THR A 420 7.78 -11.11 8.80
N LEU A 421 6.90 -11.58 9.69
CA LEU A 421 5.77 -12.42 9.36
C LEU A 421 4.50 -11.56 9.36
N LEU A 422 3.76 -11.59 8.27
CA LEU A 422 2.40 -11.08 8.22
C LEU A 422 1.43 -12.26 8.30
N THR A 423 0.50 -12.23 9.25
CA THR A 423 -0.67 -13.10 9.26
C THR A 423 -1.83 -12.32 8.68
N VAL A 424 -2.45 -12.85 7.62
CA VAL A 424 -3.44 -12.13 6.82
C VAL A 424 -4.73 -12.92 6.74
N VAL A 425 -5.84 -12.30 7.12
CA VAL A 425 -7.19 -12.81 6.88
C VAL A 425 -7.79 -12.01 5.72
N HIS A 426 -8.17 -12.74 4.67
CA HIS A 426 -8.76 -12.18 3.47
C HIS A 426 -10.26 -12.47 3.42
N ASP A 427 -11.04 -11.46 3.08
CA ASP A 427 -12.44 -11.56 2.68
C ASP A 427 -13.28 -12.46 3.59
N TYR A 428 -13.02 -12.35 4.90
CA TYR A 428 -13.72 -13.13 5.90
C TYR A 428 -15.08 -12.51 6.19
N GLU A 429 -16.13 -13.32 6.04
CA GLU A 429 -17.47 -12.98 6.49
C GLU A 429 -17.74 -13.68 7.83
N PRO A 430 -18.06 -12.94 8.90
CA PRO A 430 -18.40 -13.53 10.18
C PRO A 430 -19.73 -14.31 10.14
N GLY A 431 -19.76 -15.48 10.77
CA GLY A 431 -21.00 -16.22 11.02
C GLY A 431 -21.83 -15.62 12.15
N LEU A 432 -21.23 -14.79 13.00
CA LEU A 432 -21.89 -14.11 14.10
C LEU A 432 -22.53 -12.78 13.65
N PRO A 433 -23.62 -12.32 14.32
CA PRO A 433 -24.13 -10.97 14.11
C PRO A 433 -23.02 -9.92 14.27
N TRP A 434 -23.02 -8.89 13.42
CA TRP A 434 -21.90 -7.95 13.29
C TRP A 434 -21.41 -7.34 14.62
N ILE A 435 -22.34 -6.91 15.49
CA ILE A 435 -21.98 -6.31 16.78
C ILE A 435 -21.27 -7.33 17.68
N VAL A 436 -21.84 -8.56 17.73
CA VAL A 436 -21.25 -9.66 18.50
C VAL A 436 -19.85 -9.98 17.98
N TYR A 437 -19.68 -10.09 16.66
CA TYR A 437 -18.40 -10.32 16.01
C TYR A 437 -17.36 -9.27 16.41
N VAL A 438 -17.69 -7.98 16.29
CA VAL A 438 -16.75 -6.87 16.56
C VAL A 438 -16.31 -6.86 18.02
N LEU A 439 -17.24 -7.15 18.95
CA LEU A 439 -16.96 -7.11 20.39
C LEU A 439 -16.35 -8.40 20.94
N SER A 440 -16.43 -9.51 20.21
CA SER A 440 -15.95 -10.82 20.67
C SER A 440 -14.86 -11.38 19.76
N GLN A 441 -15.24 -11.99 18.63
CA GLN A 441 -14.33 -12.74 17.75
C GLN A 441 -13.21 -11.86 17.18
N ALA A 442 -13.51 -10.62 16.78
CA ALA A 442 -12.51 -9.69 16.23
C ALA A 442 -11.47 -9.28 17.29
N VAL A 443 -11.93 -9.06 18.54
CA VAL A 443 -11.04 -8.74 19.68
C VAL A 443 -10.20 -9.96 20.06
N PHE A 444 -10.84 -11.14 20.16
CA PHE A 444 -10.18 -12.39 20.49
C PHE A 444 -9.11 -12.75 19.44
N HIS A 445 -9.43 -12.65 18.15
CA HIS A 445 -8.45 -12.92 17.09
C HIS A 445 -7.22 -12.02 17.20
N ARG A 446 -7.43 -10.71 17.41
CA ARG A 446 -6.31 -9.76 17.58
C ARG A 446 -5.47 -10.09 18.81
N TRP A 447 -6.09 -10.41 19.94
CA TRP A 447 -5.41 -10.82 21.16
C TRP A 447 -4.61 -12.12 20.93
N LEU A 448 -5.19 -13.11 20.27
CA LEU A 448 -4.54 -14.37 19.94
C LEU A 448 -3.29 -14.16 19.08
N MET A 449 -3.39 -13.33 18.05
CA MET A 449 -2.25 -13.00 17.19
C MET A 449 -1.15 -12.26 17.95
N TYR A 450 -1.52 -11.36 18.87
CA TYR A 450 -0.56 -10.70 19.76
C TYR A 450 0.18 -11.72 20.66
N ARG A 451 -0.54 -12.70 21.22
CA ARG A 451 0.07 -13.77 22.03
C ARG A 451 0.97 -14.67 21.20
N PHE A 452 0.59 -14.97 19.98
CA PHE A 452 1.45 -15.73 19.05
C PHE A 452 2.70 -14.92 18.66
N ALA A 453 2.58 -13.64 18.41
CA ALA A 453 3.73 -12.75 18.16
C ALA A 453 4.73 -12.76 19.34
N ALA A 454 4.23 -12.68 20.57
CA ALA A 454 5.04 -12.78 21.77
C ALA A 454 5.74 -14.16 21.89
N HIS A 455 5.04 -15.24 21.53
CA HIS A 455 5.62 -16.59 21.50
C HIS A 455 6.78 -16.69 20.49
N LEU A 456 6.58 -16.16 19.27
CA LEU A 456 7.64 -16.13 18.26
C LEU A 456 8.85 -15.30 18.71
N ALA A 457 8.62 -14.14 19.31
CA ALA A 457 9.68 -13.25 19.78
C ALA A 457 10.61 -13.90 20.82
N LEU A 458 10.10 -14.88 21.61
CA LEU A 458 10.91 -15.66 22.55
C LEU A 458 11.80 -16.69 21.84
N GLY A 459 11.70 -16.88 20.54
CA GLY A 459 12.46 -17.86 19.77
C GLY A 459 12.22 -19.32 20.17
N ARG A 460 11.18 -19.57 20.97
CA ARG A 460 10.87 -20.90 21.50
C ARG A 460 10.10 -21.69 20.45
N SER A 461 10.70 -22.78 19.99
CA SER A 461 9.94 -23.81 19.25
C SER A 461 9.20 -24.67 20.27
N THR A 462 7.93 -24.92 20.00
CA THR A 462 7.12 -25.83 20.81
C THR A 462 7.70 -27.23 20.66
N ARG A 463 8.44 -27.70 21.64
CA ARG A 463 8.97 -29.10 21.65
C ARG A 463 7.79 -30.06 21.59
N ALA A 464 7.56 -30.63 20.41
CA ALA A 464 6.51 -31.59 20.21
C ALA A 464 6.95 -32.99 20.70
N ARG A 465 6.21 -33.57 21.65
CA ARG A 465 5.75 -34.92 21.37
C ARG A 465 4.73 -34.78 20.23
N VAL A 466 5.22 -34.97 19.02
CA VAL A 466 4.39 -34.89 17.82
C VAL A 466 3.37 -36.03 17.92
N PRO A 467 2.08 -35.80 18.04
CA PRO A 467 1.11 -36.82 17.69
C PRO A 467 1.45 -37.25 16.26
N HIS A 468 1.36 -38.51 15.92
CA HIS A 468 1.68 -39.07 14.60
C HIS A 468 1.01 -38.31 13.45
N SER A 469 -0.08 -37.61 13.73
CA SER A 469 -0.88 -36.75 12.85
C SER A 469 -0.24 -35.40 12.43
N ALA A 470 0.68 -34.83 13.20
CA ALA A 470 1.30 -33.52 12.87
C ALA A 470 2.54 -33.63 11.96
N LYS A 471 2.92 -34.81 11.51
CA LYS A 471 3.95 -35.01 10.47
C LYS A 471 3.51 -34.62 9.07
N ALA A 472 2.25 -34.23 8.89
CA ALA A 472 1.61 -34.07 7.58
C ALA A 472 1.88 -32.72 6.87
N LEU A 473 2.53 -31.73 7.51
CA LEU A 473 3.15 -30.67 6.72
C LEU A 473 4.52 -31.20 6.27
N PRO A 474 4.73 -31.48 4.97
CA PRO A 474 5.99 -32.06 4.49
C PRO A 474 7.19 -31.22 4.89
N SER A 475 8.29 -31.89 5.23
CA SER A 475 9.59 -31.32 5.64
C SER A 475 10.11 -30.24 4.71
#